data_4d0c6cda1fda745a1c6c6e485b660b3b
#
_entry.id   4d0c6cda1fda745a1c6c6e485b660b3b
#
_cell.length_a   1.000
_cell.length_b   1.000
_cell.length_c   1.000
_cell.angle_alpha   90.00
_cell.angle_beta   90.00
_cell.angle_gamma   90.00
#
_symmetry.space_group_name_H-M   'P 1'
#
loop_
_entity.id
_entity.type
_entity.pdbx_description
1 polymer ?
#
loop_
_entity_poly.entity_id
_entity_poly.type
_entity_poly.pdbx_seq_one_letter_code
_entity_poly.pdbx_strand_id
1 'polypeptide(L)'
;MKLKAFHKLSYGLYLIASENKGRKVGYIANTVFQVTSDPAQLAISCHKNNKTTQVILDSGIFSVSVLKKEVNMKIIGDFGFMSSSDLDKFNGINTITAKTGAPIVLDSSVAWFDCKVVSSVDLGSHYLIIGAVLDSDEISDEEPLTYQHYREKYKMLSPKNSPTYIDKSILDAETSIIPKKELKEEQDHAPIFDGKSWVCVICGYTYDPEEGDPTVGILPGTRFEDVPQDYRCPVCNAAKEYFQEV
;
A
#
# COMPACT_ATOMS: atom_id res chain seq x y z
N MET A 1 24.10 -4.54 -9.50
CA MET A 1 23.47 -4.42 -8.16
C MET A 1 22.34 -5.45 -8.11
N LYS A 2 22.14 -6.14 -6.97
CA LYS A 2 21.05 -7.12 -6.80
C LYS A 2 19.86 -6.43 -6.16
N LEU A 3 18.80 -6.19 -6.91
CA LEU A 3 17.61 -5.44 -6.46
C LEU A 3 16.79 -6.21 -5.43
N LYS A 4 16.81 -7.56 -5.43
CA LYS A 4 16.16 -8.39 -4.40
C LYS A 4 16.64 -8.08 -2.98
N ALA A 5 17.84 -7.50 -2.79
CA ALA A 5 18.34 -7.07 -1.49
C ALA A 5 17.43 -6.01 -0.84
N PHE A 6 16.79 -5.13 -1.62
CA PHE A 6 15.87 -4.13 -1.11
C PHE A 6 14.61 -4.71 -0.46
N HIS A 7 14.22 -5.95 -0.82
CA HIS A 7 13.11 -6.65 -0.17
C HIS A 7 13.42 -7.09 1.27
N LYS A 8 14.67 -6.97 1.71
CA LYS A 8 15.08 -7.25 3.09
C LYS A 8 14.97 -6.02 4.02
N LEU A 9 14.70 -4.84 3.45
CA LEU A 9 14.39 -3.66 4.25
C LEU A 9 13.00 -3.78 4.86
N SER A 10 12.87 -3.36 6.11
CA SER A 10 11.59 -3.35 6.83
C SER A 10 10.86 -2.03 6.61
N TYR A 11 9.57 -2.12 6.28
CA TYR A 11 8.68 -0.97 6.13
C TYR A 11 7.32 -1.29 6.77
N GLY A 12 6.65 -0.26 7.29
CA GLY A 12 5.23 -0.33 7.59
C GLY A 12 4.37 -0.01 6.36
N LEU A 13 3.04 0.02 6.54
CA LEU A 13 2.11 0.68 5.61
C LEU A 13 1.35 1.77 6.36
N TYR A 14 1.23 2.90 5.70
CA TYR A 14 0.71 4.14 6.27
C TYR A 14 -0.23 4.81 5.27
N LEU A 15 -1.21 5.54 5.77
CA LEU A 15 -1.97 6.47 4.98
C LEU A 15 -1.47 7.88 5.27
N ILE A 16 -0.95 8.55 4.25
CA ILE A 16 -0.54 9.96 4.32
C ILE A 16 -1.67 10.80 3.77
N ALA A 17 -2.07 11.82 4.54
CA ALA A 17 -3.09 12.75 4.09
C ALA A 17 -2.68 14.20 4.30
N SER A 18 -3.29 15.09 3.55
CA SER A 18 -3.10 16.53 3.64
C SER A 18 -4.34 17.26 3.14
N GLU A 19 -4.41 18.54 3.40
CA GLU A 19 -5.46 19.41 2.92
C GLU A 19 -4.89 20.77 2.49
N ASN A 20 -5.46 21.33 1.43
CA ASN A 20 -5.24 22.73 1.06
C ASN A 20 -6.53 23.34 0.51
N LYS A 21 -6.99 24.47 1.11
CA LYS A 21 -8.18 25.23 0.70
C LYS A 21 -9.46 24.36 0.60
N GLY A 22 -9.67 23.48 1.58
CA GLY A 22 -10.83 22.59 1.66
C GLY A 22 -10.73 21.31 0.82
N ARG A 23 -9.66 21.14 0.04
CA ARG A 23 -9.42 19.91 -0.75
C ARG A 23 -8.57 18.94 0.04
N LYS A 24 -9.18 17.85 0.50
CA LYS A 24 -8.50 16.72 1.13
C LYS A 24 -7.89 15.79 0.08
N VAL A 25 -6.67 15.33 0.33
CA VAL A 25 -5.95 14.37 -0.51
C VAL A 25 -5.23 13.36 0.36
N GLY A 26 -4.98 12.15 -0.19
CA GLY A 26 -4.23 11.14 0.54
C GLY A 26 -3.78 9.99 -0.36
N TYR A 27 -2.79 9.22 0.13
CA TYR A 27 -2.25 8.05 -0.55
C TYR A 27 -1.67 7.05 0.45
N ILE A 28 -1.52 5.78 0.03
CA ILE A 28 -0.82 4.75 0.79
C ILE A 28 0.69 4.86 0.55
N ALA A 29 1.44 4.92 1.64
CA ALA A 29 2.89 4.97 1.64
C ALA A 29 3.49 3.82 2.47
N ASN A 30 4.65 3.32 2.06
CA ASN A 30 5.43 2.39 2.86
C ASN A 30 6.73 3.01 3.42
N THR A 31 7.08 4.21 2.99
CA THR A 31 8.33 4.87 3.40
C THR A 31 8.02 6.02 4.35
N VAL A 32 7.86 5.68 5.61
CA VAL A 32 7.72 6.60 6.74
C VAL A 32 8.65 6.12 7.85
N PHE A 33 9.40 7.01 8.45
CA PHE A 33 10.26 6.67 9.60
C PHE A 33 10.50 7.87 10.51
N GLN A 34 10.74 7.58 11.78
CA GLN A 34 11.13 8.59 12.76
C GLN A 34 12.58 9.03 12.52
N VAL A 35 12.79 10.33 12.43
CA VAL A 35 14.13 10.94 12.20
C VAL A 35 14.80 11.29 13.52
N THR A 36 14.04 11.95 14.41
CA THR A 36 14.51 12.39 15.72
C THR A 36 13.41 12.21 16.76
N SER A 37 13.78 12.09 18.03
CA SER A 37 12.86 11.99 19.16
C SER A 37 12.68 13.35 19.88
N ASP A 38 13.68 14.21 19.83
CA ASP A 38 13.64 15.53 20.45
C ASP A 38 14.38 16.55 19.56
N PRO A 39 13.67 17.47 18.89
CA PRO A 39 12.21 17.44 18.70
C PRO A 39 11.76 16.25 17.87
N ALA A 40 10.55 15.72 18.15
CA ALA A 40 10.01 14.58 17.41
C ALA A 40 9.75 14.94 15.94
N GLN A 41 10.33 14.18 15.02
CA GLN A 41 10.18 14.39 13.57
C GLN A 41 10.01 13.06 12.84
N LEU A 42 9.17 13.09 11.81
CA LEU A 42 8.98 11.99 10.85
C LEU A 42 9.45 12.41 9.46
N ALA A 43 10.00 11.46 8.72
CA ALA A 43 10.27 11.61 7.29
C ALA A 43 9.31 10.75 6.48
N ILE A 44 8.85 11.29 5.34
CA ILE A 44 8.04 10.61 4.34
C ILE A 44 8.68 10.76 2.96
N SER A 45 8.60 9.72 2.12
CA SER A 45 9.06 9.79 0.71
C SER A 45 7.87 9.86 -0.23
N CYS A 46 7.76 10.95 -0.98
CA CYS A 46 6.62 11.26 -1.83
C CYS A 46 7.04 11.39 -3.30
N HIS A 47 6.42 10.59 -4.19
CA HIS A 47 6.69 10.71 -5.63
C HIS A 47 6.17 12.05 -6.17
N LYS A 48 6.97 12.72 -7.02
CA LYS A 48 6.64 14.06 -7.57
C LYS A 48 5.31 14.11 -8.33
N ASN A 49 4.96 13.02 -9.03
CA ASN A 49 3.70 12.94 -9.78
C ASN A 49 2.48 12.62 -8.91
N ASN A 50 2.67 12.35 -7.60
CA ASN A 50 1.53 12.14 -6.70
C ASN A 50 0.88 13.48 -6.38
N LYS A 51 -0.44 13.58 -6.58
CA LYS A 51 -1.21 14.81 -6.30
C LYS A 51 -1.10 15.26 -4.84
N THR A 52 -0.99 14.32 -3.92
CA THR A 52 -0.83 14.63 -2.49
C THR A 52 0.49 15.34 -2.20
N THR A 53 1.55 15.02 -2.95
CA THR A 53 2.87 15.65 -2.77
C THR A 53 2.80 17.16 -2.93
N GLN A 54 2.17 17.64 -4.00
CA GLN A 54 2.04 19.07 -4.24
C GLN A 54 1.20 19.76 -3.15
N VAL A 55 0.11 19.11 -2.71
CA VAL A 55 -0.74 19.65 -1.64
C VAL A 55 0.04 19.76 -0.33
N ILE A 56 0.86 18.75 0.02
CA ILE A 56 1.73 18.80 1.22
C ILE A 56 2.73 19.96 1.12
N LEU A 57 3.38 20.15 -0.03
CA LEU A 57 4.35 21.22 -0.23
C LEU A 57 3.70 22.61 -0.17
N ASP A 58 2.49 22.76 -0.71
CA ASP A 58 1.77 24.04 -0.75
C ASP A 58 1.16 24.39 0.61
N SER A 59 0.63 23.39 1.35
CA SER A 59 -0.01 23.62 2.66
C SER A 59 0.98 23.63 3.82
N GLY A 60 2.11 22.94 3.67
CA GLY A 60 3.11 22.75 4.72
C GLY A 60 2.65 21.81 5.85
N ILE A 61 1.60 21.00 5.63
CA ILE A 61 1.06 20.08 6.64
C ILE A 61 0.79 18.69 6.06
N PHE A 62 0.88 17.67 6.91
CA PHE A 62 0.42 16.30 6.58
C PHE A 62 0.12 15.51 7.85
N SER A 63 -0.69 14.50 7.70
CA SER A 63 -0.90 13.46 8.72
C SER A 63 -0.36 12.12 8.26
N VAL A 64 -0.05 11.28 9.23
CA VAL A 64 0.33 9.88 9.04
C VAL A 64 -0.62 9.03 9.87
N SER A 65 -1.40 8.16 9.24
CA SER A 65 -2.17 7.13 9.93
C SER A 65 -1.48 5.79 9.75
N VAL A 66 -1.14 5.12 10.85
CA VAL A 66 -0.48 3.81 10.85
C VAL A 66 -1.55 2.75 10.65
N LEU A 67 -1.50 2.01 9.54
CA LEU A 67 -2.52 1.01 9.22
C LEU A 67 -2.38 -0.23 10.10
N LYS A 68 -3.50 -0.82 10.48
CA LYS A 68 -3.54 -2.09 11.21
C LYS A 68 -3.31 -3.29 10.31
N LYS A 69 -2.81 -4.38 10.88
CA LYS A 69 -2.49 -5.62 10.15
C LYS A 69 -3.67 -6.15 9.33
N GLU A 70 -4.86 -6.19 9.94
CA GLU A 70 -6.11 -6.58 9.29
C GLU A 70 -6.82 -5.35 8.70
N VAL A 71 -6.12 -4.67 7.76
CA VAL A 71 -6.63 -3.49 7.08
C VAL A 71 -7.82 -3.82 6.18
N ASN A 72 -8.82 -2.92 6.13
CA ASN A 72 -9.86 -3.00 5.11
C ASN A 72 -9.24 -2.71 3.73
N MET A 73 -9.30 -3.68 2.82
CA MET A 73 -8.67 -3.57 1.50
C MET A 73 -9.26 -2.44 0.64
N LYS A 74 -10.47 -1.98 0.93
CA LYS A 74 -11.03 -0.79 0.29
C LYS A 74 -10.18 0.46 0.57
N ILE A 75 -9.64 0.62 1.79
CA ILE A 75 -8.70 1.71 2.13
C ILE A 75 -7.44 1.63 1.26
N ILE A 76 -6.88 0.43 1.11
CA ILE A 76 -5.71 0.21 0.23
C ILE A 76 -6.08 0.51 -1.23
N GLY A 77 -7.24 0.08 -1.71
CA GLY A 77 -7.73 0.33 -3.07
C GLY A 77 -7.88 1.82 -3.36
N ASP A 78 -8.69 2.51 -2.55
CA ASP A 78 -9.03 3.92 -2.77
C ASP A 78 -7.81 4.85 -2.63
N PHE A 79 -6.97 4.63 -1.61
CA PHE A 79 -5.82 5.50 -1.36
C PHE A 79 -4.53 5.06 -2.05
N GLY A 80 -4.38 3.77 -2.38
CA GLY A 80 -3.17 3.24 -3.01
C GLY A 80 -3.19 3.27 -4.54
N PHE A 81 -4.35 3.05 -5.16
CA PHE A 81 -4.44 2.81 -6.61
C PHE A 81 -5.30 3.82 -7.38
N MET A 82 -6.24 4.50 -6.68
CA MET A 82 -7.08 5.51 -7.32
C MET A 82 -6.46 6.92 -7.21
N SER A 83 -6.77 7.79 -8.17
CA SER A 83 -6.35 9.20 -8.11
C SER A 83 -7.34 10.03 -7.29
N SER A 84 -6.84 10.97 -6.47
CA SER A 84 -7.68 12.00 -5.82
C SER A 84 -8.32 13.01 -6.80
N SER A 85 -8.01 12.88 -8.11
CA SER A 85 -8.72 13.63 -9.16
C SER A 85 -10.03 12.97 -9.57
N ASP A 86 -10.12 11.65 -9.43
CA ASP A 86 -11.18 10.83 -10.01
C ASP A 86 -12.18 10.35 -8.96
N LEU A 87 -11.75 10.36 -7.68
CA LEU A 87 -12.55 9.90 -6.55
C LEU A 87 -12.36 10.83 -5.34
N ASP A 88 -13.47 11.21 -4.70
CA ASP A 88 -13.41 11.74 -3.33
C ASP A 88 -13.15 10.57 -2.36
N LYS A 89 -11.88 10.35 -2.07
CA LYS A 89 -11.40 9.25 -1.24
C LYS A 89 -11.84 9.34 0.22
N PHE A 90 -12.26 10.53 0.67
CA PHE A 90 -12.65 10.75 2.06
C PHE A 90 -14.17 10.62 2.30
N ASN A 91 -14.95 10.41 1.22
CA ASN A 91 -16.38 10.18 1.35
C ASN A 91 -16.66 8.85 2.09
N GLY A 92 -17.36 8.94 3.21
CA GLY A 92 -17.69 7.79 4.06
C GLY A 92 -16.52 7.25 4.89
N ILE A 93 -15.39 7.98 4.96
CA ILE A 93 -14.22 7.64 5.78
C ILE A 93 -14.27 8.42 7.09
N ASN A 94 -14.05 7.73 8.21
CA ASN A 94 -13.98 8.36 9.51
C ASN A 94 -12.65 9.12 9.67
N THR A 95 -12.74 10.43 9.81
CA THR A 95 -11.58 11.32 9.93
C THR A 95 -11.75 12.30 11.09
N ILE A 96 -10.62 12.62 11.72
CA ILE A 96 -10.51 13.76 12.64
C ILE A 96 -9.48 14.76 12.11
N THR A 97 -9.35 15.90 12.77
CA THR A 97 -8.27 16.87 12.60
C THR A 97 -7.65 17.16 13.95
N ALA A 98 -6.34 17.43 13.97
CA ALA A 98 -5.61 17.85 15.15
C ALA A 98 -5.04 19.26 14.97
N LYS A 99 -3.86 19.55 15.48
CA LYS A 99 -3.29 20.91 15.54
C LYS A 99 -3.03 21.56 14.19
N THR A 100 -2.67 20.77 13.16
CA THR A 100 -2.39 21.35 11.82
C THR A 100 -3.64 21.55 10.98
N GLY A 101 -4.70 20.78 11.26
CA GLY A 101 -5.90 20.72 10.43
C GLY A 101 -5.81 19.71 9.29
N ALA A 102 -4.70 18.98 9.12
CA ALA A 102 -4.62 17.89 8.17
C ALA A 102 -5.64 16.78 8.52
N PRO A 103 -6.32 16.16 7.54
CA PRO A 103 -7.25 15.07 7.81
C PRO A 103 -6.50 13.84 8.28
N ILE A 104 -6.89 13.27 9.42
CA ILE A 104 -6.34 12.06 10.00
C ILE A 104 -7.36 10.95 9.81
N VAL A 105 -7.00 9.87 9.12
CA VAL A 105 -7.89 8.73 8.89
C VAL A 105 -7.82 7.77 10.07
N LEU A 106 -8.98 7.49 10.69
CA LEU A 106 -9.09 6.55 11.80
C LEU A 106 -9.44 5.13 11.35
N ASP A 107 -10.13 5.01 10.21
CA ASP A 107 -10.54 3.71 9.69
C ASP A 107 -9.32 2.84 9.36
N SER A 108 -9.30 1.64 9.92
CA SER A 108 -8.19 0.68 9.77
C SER A 108 -6.82 1.17 10.27
N SER A 109 -6.80 2.14 11.20
CA SER A 109 -5.57 2.69 11.77
C SER A 109 -5.40 2.30 13.24
N VAL A 110 -4.16 2.14 13.70
CA VAL A 110 -3.80 1.84 15.09
C VAL A 110 -3.19 3.03 15.83
N ALA A 111 -2.60 3.97 15.07
CA ALA A 111 -2.03 5.21 15.62
C ALA A 111 -2.00 6.29 14.54
N TRP A 112 -1.80 7.54 14.95
CA TRP A 112 -1.66 8.66 14.01
C TRP A 112 -0.67 9.72 14.51
N PHE A 113 -0.16 10.49 13.55
CA PHE A 113 0.72 11.64 13.77
C PHE A 113 0.24 12.83 12.93
N ASP A 114 0.21 14.00 13.54
CA ASP A 114 -0.11 15.28 12.91
C ASP A 114 1.16 16.12 12.77
N CYS A 115 1.55 16.42 11.52
CA CYS A 115 2.87 16.93 11.21
C CYS A 115 2.85 18.25 10.45
N LYS A 116 3.76 19.15 10.82
CA LYS A 116 4.07 20.38 10.08
C LYS A 116 5.41 20.21 9.35
N VAL A 117 5.43 20.45 8.05
CA VAL A 117 6.64 20.37 7.23
C VAL A 117 7.70 21.34 7.74
N VAL A 118 8.90 20.83 7.99
CA VAL A 118 10.07 21.63 8.39
C VAL A 118 11.14 21.67 7.31
N SER A 119 11.20 20.64 6.44
CA SER A 119 12.18 20.57 5.36
C SER A 119 11.71 19.63 4.25
N SER A 120 12.16 19.85 3.03
CA SER A 120 12.02 18.93 1.92
C SER A 120 13.28 18.89 1.06
N VAL A 121 13.67 17.71 0.61
CA VAL A 121 14.83 17.46 -0.24
C VAL A 121 14.38 16.82 -1.54
N ASP A 122 14.79 17.41 -2.66
CA ASP A 122 14.54 16.84 -4.00
C ASP A 122 15.52 15.70 -4.28
N LEU A 123 15.01 14.47 -4.48
CA LEU A 123 15.78 13.27 -4.77
C LEU A 123 15.60 12.79 -6.23
N GLY A 124 15.22 13.68 -7.13
CA GLY A 124 14.94 13.35 -8.53
C GLY A 124 13.50 12.92 -8.76
N SER A 125 13.14 11.66 -8.58
CA SER A 125 11.76 11.16 -8.73
C SER A 125 10.85 11.44 -7.53
N HIS A 126 11.44 11.58 -6.33
CA HIS A 126 10.74 11.78 -5.07
C HIS A 126 11.23 13.02 -4.32
N TYR A 127 10.39 13.53 -3.43
CA TYR A 127 10.80 14.39 -2.33
C TYR A 127 10.91 13.56 -1.05
N LEU A 128 11.98 13.76 -0.29
CA LEU A 128 12.04 13.40 1.12
C LEU A 128 11.52 14.61 1.90
N ILE A 129 10.37 14.46 2.54
CA ILE A 129 9.74 15.53 3.31
C ILE A 129 9.86 15.20 4.79
N ILE A 130 10.38 16.14 5.58
CA ILE A 130 10.53 16.02 7.03
C ILE A 130 9.49 16.91 7.70
N GLY A 131 8.72 16.35 8.62
CA GLY A 131 7.70 17.04 9.40
C GLY A 131 7.97 16.96 10.89
N ALA A 132 7.86 18.10 11.58
CA ALA A 132 7.79 18.13 13.04
C ALA A 132 6.44 17.54 13.49
N VAL A 133 6.45 16.59 14.39
CA VAL A 133 5.24 16.02 14.99
C VAL A 133 4.70 17.03 16.02
N LEU A 134 3.51 17.55 15.76
CA LEU A 134 2.83 18.50 16.65
C LEU A 134 1.85 17.82 17.58
N ASP A 135 1.29 16.69 17.15
CA ASP A 135 0.36 15.88 17.91
C ASP A 135 0.39 14.43 17.45
N SER A 136 -0.02 13.50 18.32
CA SER A 136 -0.11 12.08 18.01
C SER A 136 -0.95 11.36 19.04
N ASP A 137 -1.56 10.24 18.66
CA ASP A 137 -2.27 9.37 19.59
C ASP A 137 -2.27 7.93 19.10
N GLU A 138 -2.48 7.01 20.03
CA GLU A 138 -2.69 5.59 19.79
C GLU A 138 -4.21 5.31 19.75
N ILE A 139 -4.67 4.58 18.74
CA ILE A 139 -6.10 4.26 18.54
C ILE A 139 -6.43 2.90 19.16
N SER A 140 -5.52 1.93 19.02
CA SER A 140 -5.72 0.56 19.51
C SER A 140 -4.38 -0.18 19.67
N ASP A 141 -4.42 -1.27 20.47
CA ASP A 141 -3.30 -2.21 20.69
C ASP A 141 -3.14 -3.23 19.54
N GLU A 142 -3.89 -3.09 18.42
CA GLU A 142 -3.77 -4.01 17.29
C GLU A 142 -2.40 -3.89 16.62
N GLU A 143 -1.91 -4.99 16.02
CA GLU A 143 -0.62 -4.98 15.33
C GLU A 143 -0.63 -4.05 14.10
N PRO A 144 0.42 -3.24 13.89
CA PRO A 144 0.54 -2.42 12.70
C PRO A 144 0.84 -3.31 11.47
N LEU A 145 0.35 -2.87 10.30
CA LEU A 145 0.59 -3.53 9.03
C LEU A 145 2.03 -3.30 8.56
N THR A 146 2.81 -4.38 8.45
CA THR A 146 4.12 -4.35 7.81
C THR A 146 4.00 -4.56 6.31
N TYR A 147 4.91 -3.95 5.55
CA TYR A 147 4.96 -4.16 4.10
C TYR A 147 5.32 -5.60 3.74
N GLN A 148 6.08 -6.31 4.59
CA GLN A 148 6.36 -7.73 4.41
C GLN A 148 5.06 -8.54 4.50
N HIS A 149 4.27 -8.36 5.57
CA HIS A 149 2.97 -9.04 5.73
C HIS A 149 2.05 -8.76 4.55
N TYR A 150 1.97 -7.49 4.13
CA TYR A 150 1.17 -7.08 2.97
C TYR A 150 1.56 -7.84 1.70
N ARG A 151 2.85 -7.95 1.38
CA ARG A 151 3.33 -8.71 0.21
C ARG A 151 3.06 -10.21 0.30
N GLU A 152 3.26 -10.80 1.49
CA GLU A 152 3.07 -12.24 1.71
C GLU A 152 1.59 -12.63 1.63
N LYS A 153 0.72 -11.86 2.30
CA LYS A 153 -0.71 -12.14 2.37
C LYS A 153 -1.44 -11.83 1.06
N TYR A 154 -1.16 -10.67 0.45
CA TYR A 154 -1.90 -10.20 -0.73
C TYR A 154 -1.13 -10.39 -2.04
N LYS A 155 0.09 -10.95 -2.00
CA LYS A 155 0.97 -11.23 -3.15
C LYS A 155 1.16 -10.03 -4.09
N MET A 156 1.05 -8.80 -3.55
CA MET A 156 1.07 -7.55 -4.29
C MET A 156 2.45 -6.90 -4.31
N LEU A 157 2.77 -6.30 -5.45
CA LEU A 157 3.95 -5.45 -5.61
C LEU A 157 3.59 -3.98 -5.37
N SER A 158 4.62 -3.17 -5.08
CA SER A 158 4.46 -1.72 -4.98
C SER A 158 4.00 -1.12 -6.32
N PRO A 159 3.08 -0.14 -6.32
CA PRO A 159 2.75 0.64 -7.52
C PRO A 159 3.98 1.34 -8.11
N LYS A 160 3.97 1.62 -9.43
CA LYS A 160 5.10 2.26 -10.15
C LYS A 160 5.62 3.56 -9.54
N ASN A 161 4.77 4.30 -8.82
CA ASN A 161 5.12 5.54 -8.14
C ASN A 161 5.57 5.34 -6.67
N SER A 162 5.75 4.09 -6.23
CA SER A 162 6.31 3.81 -4.91
C SER A 162 7.83 3.89 -4.92
N PRO A 163 8.48 4.40 -3.85
CA PRO A 163 9.93 4.39 -3.71
C PRO A 163 10.54 2.98 -3.75
N THR A 164 9.74 1.97 -3.45
CA THR A 164 10.14 0.56 -3.39
C THR A 164 9.71 -0.24 -4.61
N TYR A 165 9.24 0.42 -5.69
CA TYR A 165 8.87 -0.26 -6.91
C TYR A 165 10.09 -0.90 -7.59
N ILE A 166 9.96 -2.16 -7.91
CA ILE A 166 10.92 -2.90 -8.74
C ILE A 166 10.12 -3.63 -9.82
N ASP A 167 10.52 -3.49 -11.08
CA ASP A 167 9.86 -4.17 -12.18
C ASP A 167 9.99 -5.69 -12.03
N LYS A 168 8.88 -6.42 -12.20
CA LYS A 168 8.83 -7.88 -12.03
C LYS A 168 9.83 -8.57 -12.97
N SER A 169 9.95 -8.11 -14.20
CA SER A 169 10.86 -8.70 -15.19
C SER A 169 12.32 -8.65 -14.74
N ILE A 170 12.72 -7.59 -14.02
CA ILE A 170 14.07 -7.46 -13.46
C ILE A 170 14.27 -8.42 -12.28
N LEU A 171 13.24 -8.57 -11.42
CA LEU A 171 13.30 -9.50 -10.29
C LEU A 171 13.40 -10.95 -10.75
N ASP A 172 12.67 -11.32 -11.79
CA ASP A 172 12.66 -12.68 -12.35
C ASP A 172 13.99 -13.02 -13.05
N ALA A 173 14.61 -12.02 -13.68
CA ALA A 173 15.92 -12.15 -14.31
C ALA A 173 17.10 -12.26 -13.32
N GLU A 174 16.92 -11.87 -12.04
CA GLU A 174 17.96 -11.96 -11.03
C GLU A 174 18.18 -13.39 -10.54
N THR A 175 19.24 -14.04 -11.03
CA THR A 175 19.66 -15.36 -10.53
C THR A 175 20.21 -15.26 -9.10
N SER A 176 19.73 -16.11 -8.20
CA SER A 176 20.25 -16.20 -6.83
C SER A 176 21.68 -16.74 -6.84
N ILE A 177 22.61 -16.08 -6.15
CA ILE A 177 23.99 -16.56 -5.97
C ILE A 177 24.03 -17.68 -4.92
N ILE A 178 23.04 -17.75 -4.03
CA ILE A 178 22.94 -18.77 -2.98
C ILE A 178 22.05 -19.89 -3.51
N PRO A 179 22.55 -21.15 -3.59
CA PRO A 179 21.69 -22.27 -3.96
C PRO A 179 20.53 -22.37 -2.96
N LYS A 180 19.31 -22.44 -3.50
CA LYS A 180 18.12 -22.73 -2.69
C LYS A 180 18.35 -24.09 -2.06
N LYS A 181 18.37 -24.15 -0.71
CA LYS A 181 18.30 -25.42 0.02
C LYS A 181 16.96 -26.05 -0.33
N GLU A 182 16.99 -27.17 -1.00
CA GLU A 182 15.77 -27.93 -1.33
C GLU A 182 15.07 -28.29 -0.01
N LEU A 183 13.97 -27.63 0.28
CA LEU A 183 12.99 -28.13 1.23
C LEU A 183 12.28 -29.27 0.49
N LYS A 184 12.42 -30.49 0.99
CA LYS A 184 11.65 -31.61 0.52
C LYS A 184 10.18 -31.32 0.79
N GLU A 185 9.41 -31.09 -0.28
CA GLU A 185 7.96 -31.05 -0.23
C GLU A 185 7.47 -32.47 0.05
N GLU A 186 6.77 -32.65 1.15
CA GLU A 186 5.93 -33.83 1.36
C GLU A 186 4.75 -33.70 0.40
N GLN A 187 4.65 -34.69 -0.50
CA GLN A 187 3.58 -34.76 -1.49
C GLN A 187 2.29 -35.21 -0.80
N ASP A 188 1.38 -34.27 -0.58
CA ASP A 188 -0.03 -34.57 -0.38
C ASP A 188 -0.78 -34.26 -1.69
N HIS A 189 -1.59 -35.22 -2.15
CA HIS A 189 -2.30 -35.16 -3.42
C HIS A 189 -3.40 -34.11 -3.41
N ALA A 190 -3.13 -32.95 -4.02
CA ALA A 190 -4.14 -31.96 -4.37
C ALA A 190 -4.54 -32.10 -5.86
N PRO A 191 -5.76 -31.72 -6.26
CA PRO A 191 -6.23 -31.83 -7.63
C PRO A 191 -5.35 -31.03 -8.60
N ILE A 192 -5.14 -31.59 -9.80
CA ILE A 192 -4.28 -31.00 -10.84
C ILE A 192 -4.93 -29.72 -11.36
N PHE A 193 -4.43 -28.57 -10.91
CA PHE A 193 -4.73 -27.27 -11.51
C PHE A 193 -3.78 -27.03 -12.69
N ASP A 194 -4.27 -26.36 -13.72
CA ASP A 194 -3.50 -26.04 -14.94
C ASP A 194 -2.42 -24.94 -14.74
N GLY A 195 -2.22 -24.51 -13.49
CA GLY A 195 -1.16 -23.59 -13.09
C GLY A 195 -1.33 -22.13 -13.54
N LYS A 196 -2.53 -21.77 -14.04
CA LYS A 196 -2.82 -20.42 -14.54
C LYS A 196 -3.24 -19.49 -13.41
N SER A 197 -2.51 -18.41 -13.25
CA SER A 197 -2.86 -17.30 -12.36
C SER A 197 -3.34 -16.12 -13.17
N TRP A 198 -4.24 -15.31 -12.61
CA TRP A 198 -4.79 -14.12 -13.25
C TRP A 198 -4.44 -12.86 -12.46
N VAL A 199 -3.87 -11.86 -13.11
CA VAL A 199 -3.39 -10.62 -12.48
C VAL A 199 -4.23 -9.42 -12.93
N CYS A 200 -4.76 -8.67 -11.97
CA CYS A 200 -5.38 -7.38 -12.24
C CYS A 200 -4.33 -6.40 -12.73
N VAL A 201 -4.42 -5.96 -13.99
CA VAL A 201 -3.43 -5.05 -14.61
C VAL A 201 -3.46 -3.64 -14.02
N ILE A 202 -4.50 -3.29 -13.26
CA ILE A 202 -4.63 -1.98 -12.63
C ILE A 202 -3.80 -1.90 -11.34
N CYS A 203 -3.85 -2.96 -10.48
CA CYS A 203 -3.24 -2.91 -9.16
C CYS A 203 -2.23 -4.02 -8.88
N GLY A 204 -2.13 -5.04 -9.76
CA GLY A 204 -1.24 -6.18 -9.57
C GLY A 204 -1.79 -7.27 -8.62
N TYR A 205 -3.03 -7.17 -8.16
CA TYR A 205 -3.67 -8.25 -7.40
C TYR A 205 -3.71 -9.54 -8.22
N THR A 206 -3.27 -10.64 -7.64
CA THR A 206 -3.29 -11.95 -8.29
C THR A 206 -4.44 -12.78 -7.73
N TYR A 207 -5.37 -13.19 -8.61
CA TYR A 207 -6.35 -14.19 -8.29
C TYR A 207 -5.68 -15.57 -8.36
N ASP A 208 -5.72 -16.28 -7.24
CA ASP A 208 -5.21 -17.64 -7.13
C ASP A 208 -6.40 -18.61 -7.08
N PRO A 209 -6.60 -19.46 -8.09
CA PRO A 209 -7.70 -20.41 -8.09
C PRO A 209 -7.68 -21.38 -6.90
N GLU A 210 -6.50 -21.68 -6.33
CA GLU A 210 -6.41 -22.56 -5.17
C GLU A 210 -7.00 -21.93 -3.90
N GLU A 211 -6.89 -20.60 -3.78
CA GLU A 211 -7.42 -19.84 -2.64
C GLU A 211 -8.86 -19.34 -2.89
N GLY A 212 -9.24 -19.09 -4.16
CA GLY A 212 -10.48 -18.43 -4.52
C GLY A 212 -10.52 -16.97 -4.06
N ASP A 213 -11.72 -16.45 -3.81
CA ASP A 213 -11.93 -15.16 -3.16
C ASP A 213 -13.12 -15.24 -2.18
N PRO A 214 -12.89 -15.70 -0.95
CA PRO A 214 -13.93 -15.85 0.05
C PRO A 214 -14.62 -14.53 0.43
N THR A 215 -13.99 -13.38 0.16
CA THR A 215 -14.55 -12.04 0.50
C THR A 215 -15.78 -11.72 -0.34
N VAL A 216 -15.89 -12.32 -1.53
CA VAL A 216 -17.02 -12.19 -2.44
C VAL A 216 -17.71 -13.54 -2.72
N GLY A 217 -17.44 -14.55 -1.89
CA GLY A 217 -18.10 -15.86 -1.95
C GLY A 217 -17.59 -16.81 -3.04
N ILE A 218 -16.41 -16.56 -3.60
CA ILE A 218 -15.77 -17.47 -4.57
C ILE A 218 -14.96 -18.52 -3.82
N LEU A 219 -15.35 -19.78 -3.96
CA LEU A 219 -14.77 -20.90 -3.23
C LEU A 219 -13.35 -21.24 -3.75
N PRO A 220 -12.46 -21.77 -2.88
CA PRO A 220 -11.23 -22.41 -3.30
C PRO A 220 -11.49 -23.47 -4.37
N GLY A 221 -10.63 -23.51 -5.38
CA GLY A 221 -10.78 -24.43 -6.52
C GLY A 221 -11.55 -23.83 -7.71
N THR A 222 -12.03 -22.59 -7.64
CA THR A 222 -12.74 -21.93 -8.73
C THR A 222 -11.74 -21.36 -9.74
N ARG A 223 -11.79 -21.79 -11.02
CA ARG A 223 -10.97 -21.20 -12.08
C ARG A 223 -11.45 -19.80 -12.38
N PHE A 224 -10.54 -18.91 -12.82
CA PHE A 224 -10.91 -17.52 -13.11
C PHE A 224 -11.96 -17.37 -14.20
N GLU A 225 -11.97 -18.26 -15.18
CA GLU A 225 -12.99 -18.31 -16.23
C GLU A 225 -14.40 -18.50 -15.64
N ASP A 226 -14.50 -19.34 -14.59
CA ASP A 226 -15.76 -19.70 -13.93
C ASP A 226 -16.22 -18.65 -12.88
N VAL A 227 -15.37 -17.66 -12.56
CA VAL A 227 -15.72 -16.53 -11.70
C VAL A 227 -16.80 -15.69 -12.38
N PRO A 228 -17.83 -15.19 -11.65
CA PRO A 228 -18.91 -14.38 -12.21
C PRO A 228 -18.42 -13.19 -13.04
N GLN A 229 -19.17 -12.81 -14.09
CA GLN A 229 -18.78 -11.72 -14.99
C GLN A 229 -18.77 -10.35 -14.31
N ASP A 230 -19.54 -10.17 -13.27
CA ASP A 230 -19.60 -8.97 -12.44
C ASP A 230 -18.54 -8.94 -11.33
N TYR A 231 -17.63 -9.92 -11.30
CA TYR A 231 -16.50 -9.94 -10.37
C TYR A 231 -15.70 -8.64 -10.45
N ARG A 232 -15.37 -8.16 -9.27
CA ARG A 232 -14.53 -6.97 -9.10
C ARG A 232 -13.27 -7.32 -8.34
N CYS A 233 -12.16 -6.73 -8.75
CA CYS A 233 -10.92 -6.84 -8.01
C CYS A 233 -11.13 -6.41 -6.55
N PRO A 234 -10.82 -7.26 -5.55
CA PRO A 234 -11.06 -6.93 -4.15
C PRO A 234 -10.21 -5.76 -3.65
N VAL A 235 -9.19 -5.39 -4.41
CA VAL A 235 -8.23 -4.34 -4.03
C VAL A 235 -8.58 -2.99 -4.65
N CYS A 236 -8.80 -2.93 -5.98
CA CYS A 236 -9.00 -1.66 -6.68
C CYS A 236 -10.38 -1.52 -7.32
N ASN A 237 -11.27 -2.50 -7.10
CA ASN A 237 -12.62 -2.55 -7.67
C ASN A 237 -12.68 -2.56 -9.22
N ALA A 238 -11.56 -2.84 -9.90
CA ALA A 238 -11.52 -3.00 -11.35
C ALA A 238 -12.39 -4.17 -11.79
N ALA A 239 -13.03 -4.08 -12.96
CA ALA A 239 -13.87 -5.13 -13.51
C ALA A 239 -13.04 -6.36 -13.92
N LYS A 240 -13.69 -7.53 -14.07
CA LYS A 240 -13.07 -8.79 -14.46
C LYS A 240 -12.22 -8.68 -15.74
N GLU A 241 -12.62 -7.83 -16.69
CA GLU A 241 -11.92 -7.58 -17.95
C GLU A 241 -10.50 -7.00 -17.80
N TYR A 242 -10.17 -6.44 -16.64
CA TYR A 242 -8.83 -5.94 -16.34
C TYR A 242 -7.89 -7.00 -15.72
N PHE A 243 -8.29 -8.26 -15.76
CA PHE A 243 -7.41 -9.35 -15.37
C PHE A 243 -6.79 -10.01 -16.61
N GLN A 244 -5.51 -10.31 -16.53
CA GLN A 244 -4.76 -11.00 -17.58
C GLN A 244 -4.11 -12.28 -17.03
N GLU A 245 -4.11 -13.32 -17.83
CA GLU A 245 -3.44 -14.59 -17.53
C GLU A 245 -1.91 -14.39 -17.46
N VAL A 246 -1.26 -15.04 -16.49
CA VAL A 246 0.20 -14.93 -16.24
C VAL A 246 0.84 -16.30 -16.09
#